data_c343bd9bfc207395534ecc461395bd30
#
_entry.id   c343bd9bfc207395534ecc461395bd30
#
_cell.length_a   1.000
_cell.length_b   1.000
_cell.length_c   1.000
_cell.angle_alpha   90.00
_cell.angle_beta   90.00
_cell.angle_gamma   90.00
#
_symmetry.space_group_name_H-M   'P 1'
#
loop_
_entity.id
_entity.type
_entity.pdbx_description
1 polymer ?
#
loop_
_entity_poly.entity_id
_entity_poly.type
_entity_poly.pdbx_seq_one_letter_code
_entity_poly.pdbx_strand_id
1 'polypeptide(L)'
;MNILFEEFPKTVRVNGERFLVETDFREWIRFIQLIDDAKVPWQIKCRLLLQWYIDGIPDDLETAVYALGDFLAMKTENAEEDESITGSAPKQLYSFEQDAECIYSAFREVYGINLQTIPYMHWWEFQTLFAGLPEKTEIKQRIMYRSIDLRTIKDKDERKRIKKIQEIVALKKKNRRKMTDYE
;
A
#
# COMPACT_ATOMS: atom_id res chain seq x y z
N MET A 1 6.37 -7.96 -17.75
CA MET A 1 5.26 -8.91 -17.51
C MET A 1 4.01 -8.40 -18.20
N ASN A 2 3.30 -9.25 -18.94
CA ASN A 2 1.99 -8.94 -19.53
C ASN A 2 0.90 -9.73 -18.79
N ILE A 3 0.14 -9.03 -17.96
CA ILE A 3 -0.87 -9.63 -17.06
C ILE A 3 -2.07 -10.28 -17.79
N LEU A 4 -2.17 -10.12 -19.12
CA LEU A 4 -3.25 -10.74 -19.90
C LEU A 4 -3.00 -12.23 -20.18
N PHE A 5 -1.75 -12.69 -20.06
CA PHE A 5 -1.39 -14.08 -20.34
C PHE A 5 -0.18 -14.61 -19.54
N GLU A 6 0.43 -13.79 -18.70
CA GLU A 6 1.47 -14.23 -17.77
C GLU A 6 0.88 -14.30 -16.35
N GLU A 7 1.19 -15.37 -15.62
CA GLU A 7 0.77 -15.49 -14.22
C GLU A 7 1.47 -14.44 -13.36
N PHE A 8 0.78 -13.95 -12.33
CA PHE A 8 1.40 -13.11 -11.33
C PHE A 8 2.53 -13.84 -10.60
N PRO A 9 3.62 -13.14 -10.25
CA PRO A 9 4.77 -13.75 -9.60
C PRO A 9 4.40 -14.25 -8.20
N LYS A 10 4.95 -15.42 -7.85
CA LYS A 10 4.81 -16.02 -6.51
C LYS A 10 6.13 -16.02 -5.76
N THR A 11 7.19 -15.54 -6.42
CA THR A 11 8.56 -15.55 -5.90
C THR A 11 9.18 -14.17 -6.02
N VAL A 12 10.18 -13.92 -5.17
CA VAL A 12 11.13 -12.81 -5.31
C VAL A 12 12.52 -13.37 -5.50
N ARG A 13 13.44 -12.55 -6.02
CA ARG A 13 14.86 -12.91 -6.13
C ARG A 13 15.67 -12.22 -5.06
N VAL A 14 16.53 -13.00 -4.39
CA VAL A 14 17.53 -12.52 -3.45
C VAL A 14 18.87 -13.12 -3.86
N ASN A 15 19.83 -12.31 -4.23
CA ASN A 15 21.17 -12.75 -4.70
C ASN A 15 21.13 -13.81 -5.82
N GLY A 16 20.16 -13.71 -6.72
CA GLY A 16 19.98 -14.62 -7.85
C GLY A 16 19.13 -15.86 -7.57
N GLU A 17 18.87 -16.20 -6.32
CA GLU A 17 18.00 -17.29 -5.91
C GLU A 17 16.54 -16.85 -5.80
N ARG A 18 15.61 -17.78 -6.05
CA ARG A 18 14.17 -17.53 -5.97
C ARG A 18 13.61 -18.08 -4.69
N PHE A 19 12.84 -17.24 -4.00
CA PHE A 19 12.15 -17.58 -2.75
C PHE A 19 10.66 -17.36 -2.91
N LEU A 20 9.86 -18.33 -2.47
CA LEU A 20 8.39 -18.20 -2.43
C LEU A 20 7.99 -17.19 -1.36
N VAL A 21 7.02 -16.34 -1.69
CA VAL A 21 6.47 -15.35 -0.77
C VAL A 21 4.95 -15.45 -0.68
N GLU A 22 4.41 -14.94 0.40
CA GLU A 22 2.98 -14.74 0.52
C GLU A 22 2.45 -13.91 -0.64
N THR A 23 1.28 -14.27 -1.15
CA THR A 23 0.70 -13.59 -2.31
C THR A 23 -0.72 -13.11 -2.10
N ASP A 24 -1.41 -13.54 -1.04
CA ASP A 24 -2.76 -13.08 -0.71
C ASP A 24 -2.74 -11.58 -0.33
N PHE A 25 -3.66 -10.80 -0.89
CA PHE A 25 -3.72 -9.35 -0.66
C PHE A 25 -3.89 -8.97 0.81
N ARG A 26 -4.53 -9.82 1.63
CA ARG A 26 -4.74 -9.56 3.05
C ARG A 26 -3.42 -9.54 3.81
N GLU A 27 -2.50 -10.44 3.44
CA GLU A 27 -1.17 -10.49 4.04
C GLU A 27 -0.37 -9.24 3.68
N TRP A 28 -0.46 -8.76 2.43
CA TRP A 28 0.22 -7.53 2.02
C TRP A 28 -0.37 -6.26 2.64
N ILE A 29 -1.67 -6.25 2.92
CA ILE A 29 -2.26 -5.17 3.75
C ILE A 29 -1.68 -5.21 5.17
N ARG A 30 -1.51 -6.39 5.79
CA ARG A 30 -0.86 -6.55 7.10
C ARG A 30 0.62 -6.11 7.06
N PHE A 31 1.32 -6.43 5.97
CA PHE A 31 2.68 -5.97 5.73
C PHE A 31 2.78 -4.44 5.78
N ILE A 32 1.91 -3.75 5.04
CA ILE A 32 1.83 -2.28 5.05
C ILE A 32 1.51 -1.75 6.45
N GLN A 33 0.53 -2.35 7.13
CA GLN A 33 0.16 -1.95 8.49
C GLN A 33 1.33 -2.09 9.47
N LEU A 34 2.14 -3.14 9.34
CA LEU A 34 3.35 -3.34 10.14
C LEU A 34 4.40 -2.28 9.83
N ILE A 35 4.62 -1.95 8.55
CA ILE A 35 5.55 -0.86 8.16
C ILE A 35 5.09 0.47 8.76
N ASP A 36 3.80 0.76 8.70
CA ASP A 36 3.21 2.03 9.16
C ASP A 36 3.06 2.13 10.68
N ASP A 37 3.26 1.03 11.44
CA ASP A 37 3.13 1.05 12.90
C ASP A 37 4.33 1.75 13.54
N ALA A 38 4.15 2.99 13.96
CA ALA A 38 5.19 3.78 14.63
C ALA A 38 5.62 3.26 16.01
N LYS A 39 4.88 2.30 16.60
CA LYS A 39 5.20 1.72 17.90
C LYS A 39 6.24 0.60 17.80
N VAL A 40 6.37 -0.03 16.63
CA VAL A 40 7.30 -1.13 16.40
C VAL A 40 8.63 -0.56 15.91
N PRO A 41 9.77 -0.78 16.60
CA PRO A 41 11.08 -0.37 16.14
C PRO A 41 11.43 -1.01 14.79
N TRP A 42 12.20 -0.29 13.95
CA TRP A 42 12.54 -0.74 12.60
C TRP A 42 13.22 -2.11 12.59
N GLN A 43 14.16 -2.36 13.50
CA GLN A 43 14.87 -3.64 13.60
C GLN A 43 13.91 -4.83 13.87
N ILE A 44 12.86 -4.58 14.66
CA ILE A 44 11.82 -5.59 14.93
C ILE A 44 10.94 -5.77 13.69
N LYS A 45 10.57 -4.68 13.00
CA LYS A 45 9.83 -4.77 11.74
C LYS A 45 10.56 -5.64 10.74
N CYS A 46 11.84 -5.37 10.47
CA CYS A 46 12.64 -6.17 9.54
C CYS A 46 12.55 -7.67 9.82
N ARG A 47 12.66 -8.08 11.09
CA ARG A 47 12.51 -9.50 11.46
C ARG A 47 11.10 -10.05 11.24
N LEU A 48 10.08 -9.26 11.55
CA LEU A 48 8.69 -9.67 11.35
C LEU A 48 8.32 -9.75 9.86
N LEU A 49 8.84 -8.83 9.03
CA LEU A 49 8.60 -8.82 7.59
C LEU A 49 9.14 -10.08 6.90
N LEU A 50 10.20 -10.70 7.42
CA LEU A 50 10.73 -11.95 6.88
C LEU A 50 9.77 -13.15 7.00
N GLN A 51 8.69 -13.04 7.77
CA GLN A 51 7.64 -14.07 7.86
C GLN A 51 6.80 -14.16 6.57
N TRP A 52 6.94 -13.21 5.64
CA TRP A 52 6.32 -13.29 4.31
C TRP A 52 7.03 -14.26 3.36
N TYR A 53 8.20 -14.78 3.71
CA TYR A 53 8.84 -15.90 3.02
C TYR A 53 8.22 -17.23 3.46
N ILE A 54 7.87 -18.12 2.50
CA ILE A 54 7.15 -19.37 2.77
C ILE A 54 8.12 -20.56 2.89
N ASP A 55 9.08 -20.64 1.98
CA ASP A 55 9.97 -21.81 1.81
C ASP A 55 11.37 -21.65 2.41
N GLY A 56 11.56 -20.62 3.22
CA GLY A 56 12.81 -20.31 3.91
C GLY A 56 13.17 -18.85 3.79
N ILE A 57 13.91 -18.35 4.78
CA ILE A 57 14.37 -16.97 4.84
C ILE A 57 15.75 -16.89 4.17
N PRO A 58 15.97 -15.96 3.21
CA PRO A 58 17.29 -15.73 2.62
C PRO A 58 18.33 -15.37 3.67
N ASP A 59 19.60 -15.77 3.46
CA ASP A 59 20.71 -15.43 4.37
C ASP A 59 21.00 -13.94 4.42
N ASP A 60 20.89 -13.24 3.30
CA ASP A 60 21.01 -11.79 3.20
C ASP A 60 19.69 -11.12 3.55
N LEU A 61 19.51 -10.82 4.83
CA LEU A 61 18.27 -10.27 5.38
C LEU A 61 17.95 -8.86 4.86
N GLU A 62 18.97 -8.07 4.54
CA GLU A 62 18.77 -6.71 4.02
C GLU A 62 18.19 -6.78 2.60
N THR A 63 18.84 -7.51 1.72
CA THR A 63 18.34 -7.74 0.34
C THR A 63 16.98 -8.43 0.35
N ALA A 64 16.74 -9.35 1.30
CA ALA A 64 15.45 -10.01 1.47
C ALA A 64 14.31 -9.00 1.78
N VAL A 65 14.54 -8.05 2.67
CA VAL A 65 13.54 -7.00 2.97
C VAL A 65 13.30 -6.09 1.77
N TYR A 66 14.34 -5.71 1.03
CA TYR A 66 14.18 -4.94 -0.21
C TYR A 66 13.40 -5.69 -1.27
N ALA A 67 13.65 -6.99 -1.47
CA ALA A 67 12.92 -7.81 -2.43
C ALA A 67 11.41 -7.91 -2.11
N LEU A 68 11.04 -7.99 -0.82
CA LEU A 68 9.65 -7.87 -0.40
C LEU A 68 9.07 -6.48 -0.72
N GLY A 69 9.84 -5.41 -0.53
CA GLY A 69 9.45 -4.06 -0.91
C GLY A 69 9.18 -3.90 -2.41
N ASP A 70 10.01 -4.52 -3.24
CA ASP A 70 9.84 -4.52 -4.69
C ASP A 70 8.59 -5.30 -5.11
N PHE A 71 8.33 -6.46 -4.48
CA PHE A 71 7.08 -7.20 -4.71
C PHE A 71 5.86 -6.40 -4.29
N LEU A 72 5.90 -5.74 -3.13
CA LEU A 72 4.84 -4.84 -2.65
C LEU A 72 4.55 -3.73 -3.68
N ALA A 73 5.61 -3.14 -4.25
CA ALA A 73 5.52 -2.06 -5.22
C ALA A 73 5.19 -2.54 -6.65
N MET A 74 4.96 -3.85 -6.85
CA MET A 74 4.71 -4.46 -8.16
C MET A 74 5.85 -4.25 -9.17
N LYS A 75 7.09 -4.11 -8.71
CA LYS A 75 8.24 -4.03 -9.59
C LYS A 75 8.53 -5.41 -10.18
N THR A 76 8.71 -5.46 -11.50
CA THR A 76 9.14 -6.67 -12.21
C THR A 76 10.65 -6.69 -12.33
N GLU A 77 11.24 -7.89 -12.46
CA GLU A 77 12.70 -8.11 -12.59
C GLU A 77 13.35 -7.30 -13.75
N ASN A 78 12.54 -6.82 -14.70
CA ASN A 78 12.99 -6.03 -15.86
C ASN A 78 12.64 -4.55 -15.75
N ALA A 79 12.18 -4.07 -14.60
CA ALA A 79 11.98 -2.63 -14.41
C ALA A 79 13.37 -1.98 -14.32
N GLU A 80 13.72 -1.14 -15.29
CA GLU A 80 14.90 -0.27 -15.21
C GLU A 80 14.79 0.51 -13.89
N GLU A 81 15.88 0.55 -13.13
CA GLU A 81 15.96 1.35 -11.91
C GLU A 81 15.74 2.82 -12.29
N ASP A 82 14.55 3.31 -12.07
CA ASP A 82 14.27 4.73 -12.22
C ASP A 82 14.90 5.46 -11.02
N GLU A 83 16.16 5.87 -11.19
CA GLU A 83 16.97 6.58 -10.18
C GLU A 83 16.37 7.95 -9.75
N SER A 84 15.17 8.28 -10.19
CA SER A 84 14.57 9.60 -10.01
C SER A 84 13.84 9.83 -8.69
N ILE A 85 13.97 8.96 -7.66
CA ILE A 85 13.37 9.21 -6.35
C ILE A 85 14.33 10.01 -5.46
N THR A 86 14.73 11.19 -5.88
CA THR A 86 15.26 12.25 -5.02
C THR A 86 14.13 13.21 -4.64
N GLY A 87 13.26 12.78 -3.74
CA GLY A 87 12.16 13.62 -3.29
C GLY A 87 11.67 13.16 -1.91
N SER A 88 11.00 14.05 -1.17
CA SER A 88 10.34 13.68 0.09
C SER A 88 9.37 12.52 -0.14
N ALA A 89 9.25 11.62 0.85
CA ALA A 89 8.34 10.48 0.77
C ALA A 89 6.97 10.91 0.22
N PRO A 90 6.41 10.18 -0.76
CA PRO A 90 5.14 10.54 -1.36
C PRO A 90 4.05 10.63 -0.30
N LYS A 91 3.21 11.65 -0.40
CA LYS A 91 2.09 11.85 0.53
C LYS A 91 1.16 10.65 0.47
N GLN A 92 0.90 10.04 1.63
CA GLN A 92 -0.08 8.96 1.74
C GLN A 92 -1.48 9.50 1.39
N LEU A 93 -2.10 8.96 0.35
CA LEU A 93 -3.38 9.41 -0.17
C LEU A 93 -4.55 8.53 0.27
N TYR A 94 -4.29 7.31 0.75
CA TYR A 94 -5.28 6.39 1.30
C TYR A 94 -4.68 5.54 2.42
N SER A 95 -5.55 4.90 3.19
CA SER A 95 -5.16 3.97 4.26
C SER A 95 -6.06 2.74 4.21
N PHE A 96 -5.49 1.57 4.15
CA PHE A 96 -6.26 0.31 4.21
C PHE A 96 -7.01 0.13 5.54
N GLU A 97 -6.64 0.83 6.60
CA GLU A 97 -7.33 0.82 7.88
C GLU A 97 -8.48 1.84 7.92
N GLN A 98 -8.20 3.10 7.55
CA GLN A 98 -9.17 4.19 7.69
C GLN A 98 -10.18 4.26 6.54
N ASP A 99 -9.81 3.78 5.36
CA ASP A 99 -10.66 3.76 4.17
C ASP A 99 -11.19 2.35 3.84
N ALA A 100 -11.05 1.39 4.77
CA ALA A 100 -11.44 -0.01 4.55
C ALA A 100 -12.88 -0.17 4.03
N GLU A 101 -13.83 0.56 4.61
CA GLU A 101 -15.24 0.52 4.20
C GLU A 101 -15.44 1.03 2.77
N CYS A 102 -14.76 2.12 2.41
CA CYS A 102 -14.85 2.69 1.06
C CYS A 102 -14.21 1.76 0.01
N ILE A 103 -13.12 1.10 0.37
CA ILE A 103 -12.46 0.12 -0.50
C ILE A 103 -13.37 -1.11 -0.67
N TYR A 104 -13.89 -1.65 0.43
CA TYR A 104 -14.79 -2.79 0.40
C TYR A 104 -16.03 -2.52 -0.46
N SER A 105 -16.72 -1.39 -0.22
CA SER A 105 -17.93 -1.02 -0.96
C SER A 105 -17.64 -0.83 -2.45
N ALA A 106 -16.51 -0.22 -2.82
CA ALA A 106 -16.11 -0.04 -4.20
C ALA A 106 -15.87 -1.37 -4.94
N PHE A 107 -15.17 -2.32 -4.31
CA PHE A 107 -14.98 -3.66 -4.88
C PHE A 107 -16.31 -4.41 -5.03
N ARG A 108 -17.21 -4.26 -4.04
CA ARG A 108 -18.51 -4.89 -4.07
C ARG A 108 -19.41 -4.32 -5.16
N GLU A 109 -19.41 -2.99 -5.33
CA GLU A 109 -20.22 -2.28 -6.31
C GLU A 109 -19.73 -2.50 -7.74
N VAL A 110 -18.41 -2.35 -7.96
CA VAL A 110 -17.83 -2.32 -9.31
C VAL A 110 -17.59 -3.72 -9.86
N TYR A 111 -17.08 -4.62 -9.03
CA TYR A 111 -16.65 -5.96 -9.46
C TYR A 111 -17.53 -7.10 -8.92
N GLY A 112 -18.48 -6.80 -8.04
CA GLY A 112 -19.27 -7.83 -7.37
C GLY A 112 -18.47 -8.66 -6.34
N ILE A 113 -17.20 -8.32 -6.11
CA ILE A 113 -16.30 -9.09 -5.25
C ILE A 113 -16.59 -8.78 -3.77
N ASN A 114 -16.74 -9.85 -2.98
CA ASN A 114 -16.78 -9.74 -1.53
C ASN A 114 -15.39 -10.04 -0.95
N LEU A 115 -14.65 -8.98 -0.61
CA LEU A 115 -13.28 -9.08 -0.08
C LEU A 115 -13.18 -9.85 1.25
N GLN A 116 -14.30 -10.00 2.00
CA GLN A 116 -14.31 -10.76 3.25
C GLN A 116 -14.42 -12.26 3.01
N THR A 117 -15.12 -12.69 1.95
CA THR A 117 -15.44 -14.10 1.72
C THR A 117 -14.74 -14.71 0.51
N ILE A 118 -14.08 -13.89 -0.33
CA ILE A 118 -13.30 -14.43 -1.44
C ILE A 118 -12.19 -15.35 -0.89
N PRO A 119 -12.05 -16.60 -1.40
CA PRO A 119 -11.08 -17.55 -0.87
C PRO A 119 -9.63 -17.05 -0.98
N TYR A 120 -9.30 -16.44 -2.09
CA TYR A 120 -7.98 -15.94 -2.41
C TYR A 120 -8.06 -14.84 -3.47
N MET A 121 -7.17 -13.85 -3.39
CA MET A 121 -6.87 -12.87 -4.43
C MET A 121 -5.41 -12.49 -4.32
N HIS A 122 -4.68 -12.58 -5.43
CA HIS A 122 -3.29 -12.20 -5.47
C HIS A 122 -3.12 -10.69 -5.22
N TRP A 123 -2.05 -10.28 -4.50
CA TRP A 123 -1.79 -8.87 -4.19
C TRP A 123 -1.76 -7.97 -5.43
N TRP A 124 -1.11 -8.43 -6.50
CA TRP A 124 -1.01 -7.66 -7.74
C TRP A 124 -2.36 -7.55 -8.48
N GLU A 125 -3.19 -8.59 -8.40
CA GLU A 125 -4.58 -8.53 -8.89
C GLU A 125 -5.39 -7.49 -8.11
N PHE A 126 -5.32 -7.55 -6.77
CA PHE A 126 -5.98 -6.58 -5.90
C PHE A 126 -5.57 -5.14 -6.23
N GLN A 127 -4.27 -4.87 -6.37
CA GLN A 127 -3.76 -3.56 -6.71
C GLN A 127 -4.20 -3.09 -8.10
N THR A 128 -4.21 -3.99 -9.08
CA THR A 128 -4.68 -3.70 -10.44
C THR A 128 -6.16 -3.32 -10.44
N LEU A 129 -7.00 -4.09 -9.74
CA LEU A 129 -8.42 -3.79 -9.59
C LEU A 129 -8.65 -2.49 -8.80
N PHE A 130 -7.89 -2.27 -7.73
CA PHE A 130 -7.96 -1.03 -6.96
C PHE A 130 -7.59 0.20 -7.80
N ALA A 131 -6.53 0.10 -8.60
CA ALA A 131 -6.15 1.16 -9.54
C ALA A 131 -7.23 1.41 -10.60
N GLY A 132 -7.88 0.35 -11.10
CA GLY A 132 -8.93 0.40 -12.11
C GLY A 132 -10.33 0.85 -11.61
N LEU A 133 -10.49 1.12 -10.31
CA LEU A 133 -11.78 1.61 -9.79
C LEU A 133 -12.18 2.93 -10.47
N PRO A 134 -13.46 3.10 -10.84
CA PRO A 134 -13.97 4.34 -11.42
C PRO A 134 -13.81 5.55 -10.49
N GLU A 135 -13.54 6.70 -11.10
CA GLU A 135 -13.36 7.97 -10.36
C GLU A 135 -14.58 8.39 -9.52
N LYS A 136 -15.78 7.89 -9.86
CA LYS A 136 -17.01 8.14 -9.10
C LYS A 136 -17.08 7.40 -7.75
N THR A 137 -16.23 6.39 -7.52
CA THR A 137 -16.22 5.66 -6.25
C THR A 137 -15.71 6.55 -5.11
N GLU A 138 -16.26 6.34 -3.90
CA GLU A 138 -15.90 7.20 -2.76
C GLU A 138 -14.41 7.17 -2.46
N ILE A 139 -13.77 6.00 -2.54
CA ILE A 139 -12.32 5.90 -2.31
C ILE A 139 -11.51 6.72 -3.32
N LYS A 140 -11.87 6.70 -4.60
CA LYS A 140 -11.19 7.51 -5.63
C LYS A 140 -11.43 9.00 -5.42
N GLN A 141 -12.64 9.40 -5.04
CA GLN A 141 -12.95 10.78 -4.67
C GLN A 141 -12.11 11.26 -3.47
N ARG A 142 -11.98 10.44 -2.43
CA ARG A 142 -11.13 10.75 -1.27
C ARG A 142 -9.67 10.93 -1.69
N ILE A 143 -9.13 10.01 -2.50
CA ILE A 143 -7.76 10.08 -3.02
C ILE A 143 -7.58 11.37 -3.83
N MET A 144 -8.50 11.67 -4.74
CA MET A 144 -8.46 12.89 -5.56
C MET A 144 -8.42 14.14 -4.68
N TYR A 145 -9.36 14.30 -3.73
CA TYR A 145 -9.36 15.48 -2.87
C TYR A 145 -8.12 15.58 -2.00
N ARG A 146 -7.59 14.47 -1.47
CA ARG A 146 -6.35 14.46 -0.68
C ARG A 146 -5.12 14.82 -1.51
N SER A 147 -5.12 14.56 -2.83
CA SER A 147 -4.00 14.87 -3.72
C SER A 147 -3.94 16.33 -4.15
N ILE A 148 -5.05 17.07 -4.12
CA ILE A 148 -5.12 18.46 -4.59
C ILE A 148 -4.19 19.37 -3.78
N ASP A 149 -3.30 20.09 -4.48
CA ASP A 149 -2.53 21.17 -3.87
C ASP A 149 -3.36 22.48 -3.89
N LEU A 150 -3.78 22.91 -2.72
CA LEU A 150 -4.57 24.14 -2.57
C LEU A 150 -3.86 25.41 -3.10
N ARG A 151 -2.53 25.39 -3.25
CA ARG A 151 -1.76 26.52 -3.78
C ARG A 151 -1.99 26.73 -5.28
N THR A 152 -2.39 25.68 -6.00
CA THR A 152 -2.64 25.74 -7.44
C THR A 152 -4.02 26.36 -7.77
N ILE A 153 -4.93 26.41 -6.80
CA ILE A 153 -6.30 26.92 -6.99
C ILE A 153 -6.29 28.45 -6.87
N LYS A 154 -6.60 29.13 -7.96
CA LYS A 154 -6.62 30.61 -8.03
C LYS A 154 -7.86 31.19 -7.36
N ASP A 155 -9.03 30.59 -7.58
CA ASP A 155 -10.30 31.04 -6.99
C ASP A 155 -10.33 30.81 -5.49
N LYS A 156 -10.66 31.88 -4.74
CA LYS A 156 -10.65 31.87 -3.28
C LYS A 156 -11.81 31.04 -2.68
N ASP A 157 -12.97 31.07 -3.32
CA ASP A 157 -14.13 30.37 -2.78
C ASP A 157 -14.07 28.88 -3.09
N GLU A 158 -13.59 28.53 -4.28
CA GLU A 158 -13.28 27.14 -4.61
C GLU A 158 -12.18 26.57 -3.70
N ARG A 159 -11.12 27.34 -3.44
CA ARG A 159 -10.06 26.92 -2.49
C ARG A 159 -10.62 26.65 -1.10
N LYS A 160 -11.52 27.50 -0.60
CA LYS A 160 -12.18 27.28 0.70
C LYS A 160 -13.04 26.02 0.69
N ARG A 161 -13.78 25.79 -0.40
CA ARG A 161 -14.62 24.59 -0.56
C ARG A 161 -13.77 23.32 -0.54
N ILE A 162 -12.72 23.26 -1.37
CA ILE A 162 -11.82 22.11 -1.43
C ILE A 162 -11.13 21.87 -0.08
N LYS A 163 -10.66 22.94 0.59
CA LYS A 163 -10.07 22.81 1.93
C LYS A 163 -11.02 22.15 2.93
N LYS A 164 -12.30 22.54 2.96
CA LYS A 164 -13.30 21.91 3.84
C LYS A 164 -13.46 20.41 3.52
N ILE A 165 -13.50 20.06 2.22
CA ILE A 165 -13.59 18.65 1.82
C ILE A 165 -12.34 17.90 2.27
N GLN A 166 -11.14 18.46 2.07
CA GLN A 166 -9.90 17.86 2.53
C GLN A 166 -9.87 17.62 4.04
N GLU A 167 -10.43 18.54 4.84
CA GLU A 167 -10.55 18.39 6.30
C GLU A 167 -11.45 17.20 6.67
N ILE A 168 -12.56 17.00 5.94
CA ILE A 168 -13.50 15.89 6.15
C ILE A 168 -12.86 14.54 5.80
N VAL A 169 -12.17 14.48 4.65
CA VAL A 169 -11.59 13.22 4.14
C VAL A 169 -10.15 12.98 4.62
N ALA A 170 -9.57 13.84 5.45
CA ALA A 170 -8.20 13.74 5.92
C ALA A 170 -7.93 12.42 6.64
N LEU A 171 -6.80 11.80 6.37
CA LEU A 171 -6.32 10.67 7.16
C LEU A 171 -5.96 11.17 8.56
N LYS A 172 -6.56 10.55 9.57
CA LYS A 172 -6.27 10.86 10.98
C LYS A 172 -4.85 10.37 11.29
N LYS A 173 -4.00 11.24 11.80
CA LYS A 173 -2.67 10.83 12.27
C LYS A 173 -2.84 9.85 13.43
N LYS A 174 -2.20 8.69 13.36
CA LYS A 174 -2.09 7.80 14.54
C LYS A 174 -1.40 8.59 15.65
N ASN A 175 -2.11 8.89 16.75
CA ASN A 175 -1.53 9.61 17.89
C ASN A 175 -0.31 8.83 18.38
N ARG A 176 0.88 9.43 18.29
CA ARG A 176 2.02 9.06 19.10
C ARG A 176 1.63 9.38 20.56
N ARG A 177 1.05 8.40 21.28
CA ARG A 177 1.03 8.51 22.73
C ARG A 177 2.50 8.60 23.18
N LYS A 178 2.89 9.75 23.73
CA LYS A 178 4.13 9.86 24.46
C LYS A 178 4.10 8.74 25.49
N MET A 179 5.07 7.83 25.42
CA MET A 179 5.37 6.97 26.57
C MET A 179 5.78 7.93 27.69
N THR A 180 4.87 8.17 28.64
CA THR A 180 5.19 8.76 29.91
C THR A 180 6.03 7.73 30.65
N ASP A 181 7.24 8.14 30.98
CA ASP A 181 8.19 7.45 31.81
C ASP A 181 7.50 6.83 33.03
N TYR A 182 7.63 5.52 33.16
CA TYR A 182 7.47 4.87 34.46
C TYR A 182 8.89 4.81 35.04
N GLU A 183 9.16 5.72 36.00
CA GLU A 183 10.19 5.56 37.00
C GLU A 183 9.95 4.31 37.84
#